data_fe599b89972b47d9d284e8f7854d0ca8
#
_entry.id   fe599b89972b47d9d284e8f7854d0ca8
#
_cell.length_a   1.000
_cell.length_b   1.000
_cell.length_c   1.000
_cell.angle_alpha   90.00
_cell.angle_beta   90.00
_cell.angle_gamma   90.00
#
_symmetry.space_group_name_H-M   'P 1'
#
loop_
_entity.id
_entity.type
_entity.pdbx_description
1 polymer ?
#
loop_
_entity_poly.entity_id
_entity_poly.type
_entity_poly.pdbx_seq_one_letter_code
_entity_poly.pdbx_strand_id
1 'polypeptide(L)'
;LAEATNIMLTGKGVPTGRWGSDDYSLMGSGHIRGLGTYINANTSTNDLLAVSDNGLLVKKSGASYSVITGASFASGYDVEMAQLGNLTYLVGGARELCKYDGTSLLNYPTIAKPTNALATNISGASGSTIWSWRITALSQVGETLGSEAVELSNLPFDLTETYIGVSWTGVSAASGVLRGYNLYRGSPGEESYIAQVDKDTTEFFDNGYPQSDTLLIPTSDTTGGPNAKYIMKFDDRLVFAGIDGDDSLLFISGRYPYQDRLHWSYGGTYIRIAPDDGEKIMGLGIAGSNVKGGSVPASILVFKEKSTYAVVLKIVTLGNYALTDAQFQQLAPVGAVSHKTIVQVENDTFFLDRKGIYTIGSEPNFLNEIRSKEISSRIRNYMRGLTQTDLDEATAGYMDSKYILSFATKRETVVYDYERRCFLGPWKTPWGVTGWLRYIDSSGSEHYLAGTDTGYVKKFSPSYNTDSGVIISKNLRTRKEDFGDWSVMKVIKLFNVLFRNVKGDVIVNIRLEGRDGVTVTSKSFNISGSTGVGGWGTDQWGTFQTGTTNNAIAIEGGEILRWAQLYKTARVMQVEVITNSGSSNFEFLGIRTDAQLMTSGGLNPSTRV
;
A
#
# COMPACT_ATOMS: atom_id res chain seq x y z
N LEU A 1 -22.44 -10.56 12.35
CA LEU A 1 -23.23 -9.63 11.54
C LEU A 1 -23.55 -10.26 10.18
N ALA A 2 -24.71 -9.94 9.60
CA ALA A 2 -25.07 -10.35 8.25
C ALA A 2 -24.73 -9.25 7.23
N GLU A 3 -24.82 -8.01 7.65
CA GLU A 3 -24.49 -6.83 6.84
C GLU A 3 -24.01 -5.68 7.76
N ALA A 4 -23.05 -4.91 7.31
CA ALA A 4 -22.49 -3.82 8.07
C ALA A 4 -21.95 -2.74 7.14
N THR A 5 -22.82 -1.92 6.56
CA THR A 5 -22.42 -0.81 5.67
C THR A 5 -22.08 0.44 6.48
N ASN A 6 -20.93 1.05 6.23
CA ASN A 6 -20.44 2.22 6.96
C ASN A 6 -20.32 2.00 8.48
N ILE A 7 -19.95 0.81 8.88
CA ILE A 7 -19.75 0.39 10.28
C ILE A 7 -18.27 0.11 10.52
N MET A 8 -17.81 0.41 11.73
CA MET A 8 -16.51 0.03 12.27
C MET A 8 -16.69 -0.58 13.66
N LEU A 9 -15.60 -1.11 14.21
CA LEU A 9 -15.59 -1.59 15.60
C LEU A 9 -14.79 -0.60 16.47
N THR A 10 -15.30 -0.34 17.67
CA THR A 10 -14.55 0.39 18.70
C THR A 10 -13.38 -0.44 19.22
N GLY A 11 -12.47 0.15 19.99
CA GLY A 11 -11.39 -0.58 20.67
C GLY A 11 -11.86 -1.75 21.53
N LYS A 12 -13.12 -1.74 21.99
CA LYS A 12 -13.76 -2.86 22.73
C LYS A 12 -14.52 -3.86 21.84
N GLY A 13 -14.43 -3.73 20.51
CA GLY A 13 -15.13 -4.60 19.56
C GLY A 13 -16.62 -4.32 19.38
N VAL A 14 -17.10 -3.18 19.87
CA VAL A 14 -18.52 -2.78 19.76
C VAL A 14 -18.76 -2.15 18.39
N PRO A 15 -19.78 -2.59 17.62
CA PRO A 15 -20.14 -1.96 16.36
C PRO A 15 -20.59 -0.50 16.55
N THR A 16 -20.00 0.39 15.76
CA THR A 16 -20.34 1.81 15.71
C THR A 16 -20.30 2.31 14.26
N GLY A 17 -20.85 3.48 14.00
CA GLY A 17 -20.69 4.12 12.69
C GLY A 17 -19.24 4.45 12.40
N ARG A 18 -18.83 4.33 11.13
CA ARG A 18 -17.49 4.73 10.71
C ARG A 18 -17.25 6.21 10.93
N TRP A 19 -16.00 6.59 10.99
CA TRP A 19 -15.60 7.99 10.98
C TRP A 19 -16.03 8.65 9.67
N GLY A 20 -16.40 9.90 9.76
CA GLY A 20 -16.57 10.75 8.61
C GLY A 20 -15.24 11.32 8.12
N SER A 21 -15.35 12.12 7.07
CA SER A 21 -14.22 12.82 6.48
C SER A 21 -14.57 14.26 6.17
N ASP A 22 -13.56 15.12 6.16
CA ASP A 22 -13.70 16.51 5.75
C ASP A 22 -12.56 16.91 4.82
N ASP A 23 -12.73 18.02 4.13
CA ASP A 23 -11.73 18.58 3.24
C ASP A 23 -10.50 19.01 4.04
N TYR A 24 -9.36 18.37 3.78
CA TYR A 24 -8.11 18.75 4.38
C TYR A 24 -7.37 19.79 3.54
N SER A 25 -7.32 19.58 2.24
CA SER A 25 -6.78 20.52 1.26
C SER A 25 -7.25 20.17 -0.15
N LEU A 26 -7.48 21.19 -0.98
CA LEU A 26 -7.49 21.03 -2.43
C LEU A 26 -6.02 20.88 -2.89
N MET A 27 -5.69 19.85 -3.65
CA MET A 27 -4.31 19.57 -4.09
C MET A 27 -4.18 19.48 -5.62
N GLY A 28 -5.21 19.85 -6.36
CA GLY A 28 -5.19 19.87 -7.81
C GLY A 28 -6.56 19.66 -8.43
N SER A 29 -6.61 19.17 -9.65
CA SER A 29 -7.83 18.79 -10.37
C SER A 29 -7.76 17.33 -10.81
N GLY A 30 -8.90 16.65 -10.85
CA GLY A 30 -8.97 15.24 -11.23
C GLY A 30 -8.39 14.29 -10.15
N HIS A 31 -7.90 13.15 -10.57
CA HIS A 31 -7.37 12.14 -9.65
C HIS A 31 -6.07 12.60 -8.98
N ILE A 32 -5.94 12.33 -7.68
CA ILE A 32 -4.64 12.40 -6.99
C ILE A 32 -3.86 11.14 -7.38
N ARG A 33 -2.80 11.32 -8.18
CA ARG A 33 -1.97 10.25 -8.74
C ARG A 33 -0.79 9.85 -7.86
N GLY A 34 -0.37 10.76 -6.99
CA GLY A 34 0.68 10.50 -6.00
C GLY A 34 0.37 11.27 -4.73
N LEU A 35 0.65 10.67 -3.59
CA LEU A 35 0.45 11.27 -2.28
C LEU A 35 1.62 10.89 -1.38
N GLY A 36 2.26 11.88 -0.75
CA GLY A 36 3.44 11.63 0.07
C GLY A 36 3.76 12.79 1.00
N THR A 37 4.90 12.68 1.65
CA THR A 37 5.38 13.66 2.64
C THR A 37 6.80 14.11 2.32
N TYR A 38 7.12 15.31 2.73
CA TYR A 38 8.49 15.78 2.88
C TYR A 38 8.70 16.22 4.31
N ILE A 39 9.68 15.62 4.98
CA ILE A 39 10.02 15.92 6.37
C ILE A 39 11.48 16.38 6.41
N ASN A 40 11.73 17.54 6.97
CA ASN A 40 13.07 18.04 7.24
C ASN A 40 13.23 18.30 8.74
N ALA A 41 13.95 17.41 9.40
CA ALA A 41 14.18 17.47 10.84
C ALA A 41 14.96 18.74 11.27
N ASN A 42 15.82 19.27 10.39
CA ASN A 42 16.65 20.44 10.71
C ASN A 42 15.82 21.74 10.73
N THR A 43 14.76 21.80 9.93
CA THR A 43 13.88 22.98 9.82
C THR A 43 12.52 22.77 10.46
N SER A 44 12.26 21.58 11.01
CA SER A 44 10.95 21.16 11.54
C SER A 44 9.81 21.31 10.49
N THR A 45 10.14 21.13 9.21
CA THR A 45 9.18 21.25 8.12
C THR A 45 8.57 19.88 7.84
N ASN A 46 7.25 19.81 7.80
CA ASN A 46 6.49 18.64 7.37
C ASN A 46 5.47 19.07 6.31
N ASP A 47 5.83 18.90 5.03
CA ASP A 47 4.96 19.23 3.91
C ASP A 47 4.15 18.00 3.48
N LEU A 48 2.87 18.20 3.24
CA LEU A 48 2.04 17.25 2.50
C LEU A 48 2.23 17.50 1.01
N LEU A 49 2.64 16.46 0.28
CA LEU A 49 2.91 16.51 -1.16
C LEU A 49 1.84 15.71 -1.91
N ALA A 50 1.46 16.19 -3.09
CA ALA A 50 0.62 15.44 -4.01
C ALA A 50 1.00 15.69 -5.46
N VAL A 51 0.68 14.71 -6.33
CA VAL A 51 0.66 14.87 -7.79
C VAL A 51 -0.76 14.58 -8.25
N SER A 52 -1.38 15.49 -8.98
CA SER A 52 -2.70 15.29 -9.58
C SER A 52 -2.62 14.98 -11.07
N ASP A 53 -3.75 14.76 -11.73
CA ASP A 53 -3.83 14.37 -13.14
C ASP A 53 -3.05 15.27 -14.11
N ASN A 54 -2.81 16.53 -13.75
CA ASN A 54 -2.01 17.45 -14.57
C ASN A 54 -0.50 17.21 -14.50
N GLY A 55 -0.04 16.25 -13.69
CA GLY A 55 1.37 15.89 -13.55
C GLY A 55 2.23 16.89 -12.77
N LEU A 56 1.64 17.90 -12.12
CA LEU A 56 2.39 18.86 -11.31
C LEU A 56 2.56 18.36 -9.87
N LEU A 57 3.77 18.48 -9.35
CA LEU A 57 4.01 18.29 -7.92
C LEU A 57 3.56 19.55 -7.17
N VAL A 58 2.74 19.35 -6.17
CA VAL A 58 2.17 20.41 -5.34
C VAL A 58 2.36 20.11 -3.87
N LYS A 59 2.39 21.16 -3.06
CA LYS A 59 2.37 21.05 -1.60
C LYS A 59 1.19 21.79 -0.99
N LYS A 60 0.74 21.33 0.17
CA LYS A 60 -0.32 21.99 0.92
C LYS A 60 0.09 23.39 1.31
N SER A 61 -0.81 24.35 1.09
CA SER A 61 -0.66 25.75 1.45
C SER A 61 -1.98 26.28 2.02
N GLY A 62 -2.14 26.18 3.36
CA GLY A 62 -3.42 26.49 4.02
C GLY A 62 -4.53 25.52 3.59
N ALA A 63 -5.64 26.03 3.08
CA ALA A 63 -6.76 25.24 2.55
C ALA A 63 -6.59 24.84 1.07
N SER A 64 -5.58 25.37 0.39
CA SER A 64 -5.28 25.13 -1.02
C SER A 64 -3.87 24.54 -1.19
N TYR A 65 -3.32 24.62 -2.39
CA TYR A 65 -1.98 24.14 -2.71
C TYR A 65 -1.11 25.22 -3.36
N SER A 66 0.20 25.01 -3.30
CA SER A 66 1.18 25.73 -4.11
C SER A 66 1.94 24.75 -5.01
N VAL A 67 2.14 25.15 -6.28
CA VAL A 67 2.90 24.37 -7.23
C VAL A 67 4.39 24.45 -6.89
N ILE A 68 5.08 23.31 -6.89
CA ILE A 68 6.52 23.22 -6.70
C ILE A 68 7.17 23.43 -8.07
N THR A 69 8.15 24.34 -8.12
CA THR A 69 8.91 24.60 -9.34
C THR A 69 9.85 23.44 -9.67
N GLY A 70 10.07 23.19 -10.96
CA GLY A 70 10.94 22.13 -11.46
C GLY A 70 10.27 21.31 -12.54
N ALA A 71 10.57 20.03 -12.57
CA ALA A 71 10.07 19.11 -13.59
C ALA A 71 8.63 18.69 -13.32
N SER A 72 7.88 18.39 -14.38
CA SER A 72 6.54 17.82 -14.35
C SER A 72 6.55 16.34 -14.71
N PHE A 73 5.55 15.63 -14.26
CA PHE A 73 5.26 14.23 -14.63
C PHE A 73 4.31 14.18 -15.82
N ALA A 74 4.23 13.04 -16.49
CA ALA A 74 3.23 12.87 -17.54
C ALA A 74 1.82 12.83 -16.93
N SER A 75 0.88 13.50 -17.60
CA SER A 75 -0.53 13.54 -17.16
C SER A 75 -1.16 12.15 -17.17
N GLY A 76 -1.93 11.85 -16.13
CA GLY A 76 -2.66 10.58 -15.98
C GLY A 76 -1.84 9.40 -15.47
N TYR A 77 -0.54 9.56 -15.22
CA TYR A 77 0.33 8.50 -14.68
C TYR A 77 0.48 8.62 -13.16
N ASP A 78 0.57 7.46 -12.52
CA ASP A 78 0.83 7.38 -11.09
C ASP A 78 2.27 7.76 -10.75
N VAL A 79 2.45 8.38 -9.59
CA VAL A 79 3.75 8.81 -9.06
C VAL A 79 3.90 8.29 -7.64
N GLU A 80 4.98 7.55 -7.41
CA GLU A 80 5.33 7.02 -6.11
C GLU A 80 6.42 7.85 -5.45
N MET A 81 6.35 7.95 -4.11
CA MET A 81 7.23 8.79 -3.32
C MET A 81 7.83 8.01 -2.16
N ALA A 82 9.13 8.17 -1.96
CA ALA A 82 9.82 7.62 -0.79
C ALA A 82 10.75 8.67 -0.19
N GLN A 83 10.68 8.85 1.13
CA GLN A 83 11.56 9.77 1.83
C GLN A 83 12.73 9.05 2.49
N LEU A 84 13.94 9.56 2.26
CA LEU A 84 15.16 9.11 2.95
C LEU A 84 16.10 10.31 3.20
N GLY A 85 16.46 10.51 4.46
CA GLY A 85 17.12 11.73 4.89
C GLY A 85 16.19 12.95 4.77
N ASN A 86 16.75 14.08 4.35
CA ASN A 86 16.01 15.33 4.14
C ASN A 86 15.59 15.51 2.66
N LEU A 87 15.37 14.41 1.94
CA LEU A 87 14.97 14.39 0.54
C LEU A 87 13.78 13.45 0.34
N THR A 88 12.84 13.84 -0.49
CA THR A 88 11.79 12.95 -1.00
C THR A 88 12.11 12.61 -2.45
N TYR A 89 12.21 11.33 -2.73
CA TYR A 89 12.47 10.77 -4.05
C TYR A 89 11.16 10.39 -4.71
N LEU A 90 11.05 10.69 -6.01
CA LEU A 90 9.83 10.48 -6.78
C LEU A 90 10.16 9.70 -8.05
N VAL A 91 9.33 8.73 -8.37
CA VAL A 91 9.38 7.92 -9.60
C VAL A 91 8.00 7.77 -10.21
N GLY A 92 7.91 7.26 -11.43
CA GLY A 92 6.66 7.15 -12.17
C GLY A 92 6.41 8.36 -13.06
N GLY A 93 5.20 8.47 -13.59
CA GLY A 93 4.87 9.56 -14.50
C GLY A 93 5.71 9.56 -15.79
N ALA A 94 6.13 8.37 -16.26
CA ALA A 94 6.92 8.16 -17.49
C ALA A 94 8.22 9.00 -17.55
N ARG A 95 8.96 9.05 -16.45
CA ARG A 95 10.23 9.80 -16.36
C ARG A 95 11.22 9.14 -15.40
N GLU A 96 12.49 9.58 -15.50
CA GLU A 96 13.56 9.16 -14.60
C GLU A 96 13.34 9.68 -13.17
N LEU A 97 14.10 9.09 -12.25
CA LEU A 97 14.16 9.48 -10.83
C LEU A 97 14.39 10.99 -10.67
N CYS A 98 13.59 11.60 -9.82
CA CYS A 98 13.81 12.97 -9.37
C CYS A 98 13.72 13.06 -7.84
N LYS A 99 14.18 14.20 -7.29
CA LYS A 99 14.17 14.44 -5.85
C LYS A 99 13.66 15.83 -5.51
N TYR A 100 12.91 15.91 -4.43
CA TYR A 100 12.44 17.16 -3.83
C TYR A 100 13.26 17.47 -2.58
N ASP A 101 13.82 18.68 -2.50
CA ASP A 101 14.71 19.15 -1.45
C ASP A 101 14.03 20.08 -0.41
N GLY A 102 12.71 20.24 -0.51
CA GLY A 102 11.92 21.19 0.29
C GLY A 102 11.63 22.51 -0.45
N THR A 103 12.29 22.77 -1.56
CA THR A 103 12.18 24.00 -2.34
C THR A 103 11.77 23.73 -3.78
N SER A 104 12.47 22.83 -4.47
CA SER A 104 12.29 22.54 -5.88
C SER A 104 12.42 21.05 -6.19
N LEU A 105 11.84 20.63 -7.32
CA LEU A 105 11.99 19.29 -7.86
C LEU A 105 13.20 19.24 -8.78
N LEU A 106 14.21 18.46 -8.39
CA LEU A 106 15.51 18.36 -9.07
C LEU A 106 15.59 17.05 -9.85
N ASN A 107 16.05 17.15 -11.09
CA ASN A 107 16.43 16.01 -11.93
C ASN A 107 17.90 15.67 -11.76
N TYR A 108 18.24 14.43 -12.08
CA TYR A 108 19.64 14.04 -12.29
C TYR A 108 20.01 14.29 -13.75
N PRO A 109 21.18 14.89 -14.01
CA PRO A 109 21.65 15.09 -15.40
C PRO A 109 22.02 13.75 -16.03
N THR A 110 21.51 13.50 -17.23
CA THR A 110 21.89 12.38 -18.06
C THR A 110 23.20 12.67 -18.79
N ILE A 111 23.97 11.63 -19.12
CA ILE A 111 25.17 11.70 -19.95
C ILE A 111 25.03 10.71 -21.11
N ALA A 112 25.66 11.04 -22.23
CA ALA A 112 25.67 10.17 -23.40
C ALA A 112 26.59 8.94 -23.20
N LYS A 113 26.31 7.84 -23.89
CA LYS A 113 27.23 6.69 -23.92
C LYS A 113 28.52 7.06 -24.66
N PRO A 114 29.65 6.45 -24.30
CA PRO A 114 30.92 6.60 -25.07
C PRO A 114 30.75 6.16 -26.51
N THR A 115 31.48 6.81 -27.41
CA THR A 115 31.45 6.55 -28.85
C THR A 115 32.86 6.28 -29.40
N ASN A 116 32.94 5.85 -30.66
CA ASN A 116 34.20 5.60 -31.35
C ASN A 116 35.14 4.69 -30.55
N ALA A 117 34.60 3.65 -29.94
CA ALA A 117 35.41 2.65 -29.27
C ALA A 117 36.28 1.91 -30.31
N LEU A 118 37.54 1.70 -30.00
CA LEU A 118 38.49 0.95 -30.81
C LEU A 118 39.27 0.00 -29.91
N ALA A 119 39.56 -1.20 -30.41
CA ALA A 119 40.48 -2.11 -29.76
C ALA A 119 41.60 -2.49 -30.74
N THR A 120 42.82 -2.57 -30.26
CA THR A 120 43.99 -2.89 -31.06
C THR A 120 44.89 -3.86 -30.32
N ASN A 121 45.27 -4.94 -30.96
CA ASN A 121 46.25 -5.86 -30.40
C ASN A 121 47.63 -5.20 -30.53
N ILE A 122 48.24 -4.86 -29.38
CA ILE A 122 49.54 -4.20 -29.32
C ILE A 122 50.67 -5.23 -29.32
N SER A 123 50.51 -6.29 -28.55
CA SER A 123 51.47 -7.40 -28.48
C SER A 123 50.84 -8.63 -27.85
N GLY A 124 51.30 -9.80 -28.26
CA GLY A 124 50.87 -11.08 -27.67
C GLY A 124 50.73 -12.21 -28.68
N ALA A 125 50.37 -13.37 -28.20
CA ALA A 125 50.19 -14.58 -29.00
C ALA A 125 48.91 -14.52 -29.85
N SER A 126 48.88 -15.25 -30.95
CA SER A 126 47.68 -15.47 -31.77
C SER A 126 46.89 -16.67 -31.22
N GLY A 127 45.57 -16.67 -31.43
CA GLY A 127 44.69 -17.74 -31.04
C GLY A 127 43.48 -17.86 -31.97
N SER A 128 42.38 -18.45 -31.48
CA SER A 128 41.15 -18.62 -32.25
C SER A 128 39.91 -17.98 -31.58
N THR A 129 40.12 -17.27 -30.47
CA THR A 129 39.03 -16.64 -29.72
C THR A 129 38.69 -15.26 -30.29
N ILE A 130 37.43 -14.92 -30.27
CA ILE A 130 36.90 -13.57 -30.53
C ILE A 130 36.58 -12.96 -29.18
N TRP A 131 37.20 -11.83 -28.90
CA TRP A 131 36.89 -11.02 -27.71
C TRP A 131 36.21 -9.73 -28.13
N SER A 132 35.24 -9.30 -27.31
CA SER A 132 34.50 -8.05 -27.47
C SER A 132 34.74 -7.14 -26.28
N TRP A 133 34.87 -5.85 -26.50
CA TRP A 133 34.95 -4.80 -25.48
C TRP A 133 33.84 -3.80 -25.67
N ARG A 134 33.28 -3.32 -24.56
CA ARG A 134 32.38 -2.17 -24.52
C ARG A 134 32.73 -1.28 -23.35
N ILE A 135 32.48 0.00 -23.51
CA ILE A 135 32.79 1.04 -22.54
C ILE A 135 31.48 1.74 -22.15
N THR A 136 31.28 1.99 -20.87
CA THR A 136 30.16 2.77 -20.32
C THR A 136 30.74 4.02 -19.65
N ALA A 137 29.91 5.05 -19.47
CA ALA A 137 30.24 6.23 -18.69
C ALA A 137 29.45 6.27 -17.39
N LEU A 138 30.08 6.71 -16.30
CA LEU A 138 29.55 6.78 -14.96
C LEU A 138 29.10 8.18 -14.60
N SER A 139 27.87 8.36 -14.17
CA SER A 139 27.38 9.58 -13.54
C SER A 139 27.47 9.49 -12.00
N GLN A 140 26.92 10.50 -11.32
CA GLN A 140 26.76 10.44 -9.85
C GLN A 140 25.76 9.36 -9.41
N VAL A 141 24.78 9.07 -10.25
CA VAL A 141 23.63 8.20 -9.91
C VAL A 141 23.84 6.80 -10.45
N GLY A 142 24.23 6.67 -11.71
CA GLY A 142 24.29 5.39 -12.38
C GLY A 142 25.24 5.39 -13.58
N GLU A 143 24.94 4.55 -14.55
CA GLU A 143 25.80 4.16 -15.65
C GLU A 143 25.04 4.21 -16.98
N THR A 144 25.73 4.59 -18.07
CA THR A 144 25.17 4.58 -19.42
C THR A 144 25.03 3.16 -19.96
N LEU A 145 24.30 3.00 -21.06
CA LEU A 145 24.46 1.84 -21.92
C LEU A 145 25.92 1.73 -22.44
N GLY A 146 26.31 0.52 -22.81
CA GLY A 146 27.63 0.29 -23.44
C GLY A 146 27.77 1.00 -24.79
N SER A 147 29.01 1.38 -25.12
CA SER A 147 29.39 1.76 -26.48
C SER A 147 29.00 0.67 -27.49
N GLU A 148 29.11 0.93 -28.76
CA GLU A 148 29.13 -0.14 -29.77
C GLU A 148 30.24 -1.15 -29.42
N ALA A 149 29.95 -2.43 -29.65
CA ALA A 149 30.89 -3.50 -29.41
C ALA A 149 32.10 -3.37 -30.34
N VAL A 150 33.29 -3.54 -29.80
CA VAL A 150 34.51 -3.61 -30.57
C VAL A 150 35.09 -5.01 -30.45
N GLU A 151 35.13 -5.72 -31.55
CA GLU A 151 35.55 -7.11 -31.60
C GLU A 151 36.97 -7.25 -32.21
N LEU A 152 37.78 -8.09 -31.59
CA LEU A 152 39.01 -8.59 -32.14
C LEU A 152 39.01 -10.09 -32.23
N SER A 153 39.30 -10.63 -33.39
CA SER A 153 39.45 -12.05 -33.66
C SER A 153 40.91 -12.51 -33.60
N ASN A 154 41.11 -13.82 -33.61
CA ASN A 154 42.43 -14.45 -33.61
C ASN A 154 43.24 -14.15 -32.32
N LEU A 155 42.59 -13.98 -31.19
CA LEU A 155 43.23 -13.80 -29.90
C LEU A 155 43.30 -15.12 -29.11
N PRO A 156 44.24 -15.27 -28.16
CA PRO A 156 44.25 -16.39 -27.26
C PRO A 156 43.06 -16.33 -26.32
N PHE A 157 42.67 -17.47 -25.76
CA PHE A 157 41.62 -17.52 -24.72
C PHE A 157 42.09 -16.83 -23.43
N ASP A 158 43.36 -17.01 -23.07
CA ASP A 158 43.98 -16.33 -21.93
C ASP A 158 44.77 -15.10 -22.46
N LEU A 159 44.40 -13.92 -21.97
CA LEU A 159 45.01 -12.64 -22.36
C LEU A 159 46.11 -12.17 -21.41
N THR A 160 46.54 -12.96 -20.42
CA THR A 160 47.53 -12.55 -19.40
C THR A 160 48.88 -12.13 -20.00
N GLU A 161 49.26 -12.67 -21.16
CA GLU A 161 50.48 -12.32 -21.89
C GLU A 161 50.19 -11.51 -23.16
N THR A 162 48.97 -10.98 -23.29
CA THR A 162 48.53 -10.23 -24.46
C THR A 162 48.11 -8.83 -24.03
N TYR A 163 48.59 -7.80 -24.75
CA TYR A 163 48.25 -6.39 -24.47
C TYR A 163 47.30 -5.87 -25.53
N ILE A 164 46.10 -5.56 -25.14
CA ILE A 164 45.08 -4.97 -26.00
C ILE A 164 44.86 -3.52 -25.57
N GLY A 165 45.12 -2.58 -26.48
CA GLY A 165 44.79 -1.16 -26.29
C GLY A 165 43.33 -0.92 -26.63
N VAL A 166 42.54 -0.46 -25.69
CA VAL A 166 41.14 -0.05 -25.88
C VAL A 166 41.02 1.43 -25.70
N SER A 167 40.51 2.15 -26.71
CA SER A 167 40.34 3.61 -26.66
C SER A 167 38.94 4.03 -27.08
N TRP A 168 38.49 5.19 -26.65
CA TRP A 168 37.15 5.73 -26.94
C TRP A 168 37.15 7.27 -26.97
N THR A 169 36.09 7.84 -27.55
CA THR A 169 35.86 9.28 -27.43
C THR A 169 35.25 9.59 -26.07
N GLY A 170 35.88 10.46 -25.31
CA GLY A 170 35.40 10.91 -23.99
C GLY A 170 34.04 11.61 -24.08
N VAL A 171 33.23 11.40 -23.06
CA VAL A 171 31.88 11.96 -22.96
C VAL A 171 31.95 13.41 -22.48
N SER A 172 31.25 14.31 -23.19
CA SER A 172 31.08 15.69 -22.74
C SER A 172 29.90 15.75 -21.73
N ALA A 173 30.21 16.24 -20.54
CA ALA A 173 29.20 16.42 -19.49
C ALA A 173 29.47 17.69 -18.68
N ALA A 174 28.45 18.19 -17.99
CA ALA A 174 28.63 19.31 -17.07
C ALA A 174 29.62 18.94 -15.95
N SER A 175 30.28 19.95 -15.38
CA SER A 175 31.29 19.75 -14.34
C SER A 175 30.74 18.96 -13.17
N GLY A 176 31.46 17.90 -12.76
CA GLY A 176 31.12 17.04 -11.65
C GLY A 176 30.05 15.97 -11.95
N VAL A 177 29.49 15.92 -13.16
CA VAL A 177 28.49 14.91 -13.55
C VAL A 177 29.18 13.61 -13.95
N LEU A 178 30.13 13.64 -14.85
CA LEU A 178 30.93 12.47 -15.24
C LEU A 178 31.91 12.11 -14.13
N ARG A 179 31.94 10.81 -13.76
CA ARG A 179 32.79 10.26 -12.68
C ARG A 179 33.91 9.36 -13.19
N GLY A 180 33.71 8.68 -14.31
CA GLY A 180 34.68 7.75 -14.89
C GLY A 180 34.05 6.92 -15.98
N TYR A 181 34.76 5.86 -16.35
CA TYR A 181 34.30 4.87 -17.33
C TYR A 181 34.52 3.46 -16.77
N ASN A 182 33.57 2.57 -17.05
CA ASN A 182 33.73 1.13 -16.84
C ASN A 182 34.03 0.45 -18.17
N LEU A 183 34.85 -0.57 -18.10
CA LEU A 183 35.21 -1.42 -19.23
C LEU A 183 34.65 -2.82 -19.01
N TYR A 184 34.09 -3.36 -20.06
CA TYR A 184 33.52 -4.69 -20.10
C TYR A 184 34.16 -5.50 -21.20
N ARG A 185 34.47 -6.77 -20.95
CA ARG A 185 35.04 -7.70 -21.91
C ARG A 185 34.29 -9.03 -21.83
N GLY A 186 34.16 -9.74 -22.95
CA GLY A 186 33.57 -11.07 -23.00
C GLY A 186 33.50 -11.65 -24.41
N SER A 187 32.81 -12.75 -24.54
CA SER A 187 32.33 -13.15 -25.87
C SER A 187 31.34 -12.09 -26.37
N PRO A 188 31.19 -11.90 -27.69
CA PRO A 188 30.24 -10.94 -28.22
C PRO A 188 28.83 -11.14 -27.67
N GLY A 189 28.32 -10.10 -26.97
CA GLY A 189 27.01 -10.11 -26.32
C GLY A 189 26.99 -10.62 -24.86
N GLU A 190 28.13 -11.11 -24.35
CA GLU A 190 28.27 -11.62 -22.96
C GLU A 190 29.37 -10.86 -22.21
N GLU A 191 29.52 -9.57 -22.48
CA GLU A 191 30.57 -8.77 -21.87
C GLU A 191 30.29 -8.54 -20.37
N SER A 192 31.30 -8.77 -19.55
CA SER A 192 31.31 -8.55 -18.11
C SER A 192 32.42 -7.58 -17.68
N TYR A 193 32.22 -6.95 -16.54
CA TYR A 193 33.10 -5.92 -16.00
C TYR A 193 34.53 -6.42 -15.79
N ILE A 194 35.51 -5.59 -16.21
CA ILE A 194 36.94 -5.86 -16.00
C ILE A 194 37.66 -4.76 -15.24
N ALA A 195 37.33 -3.48 -15.50
CA ALA A 195 38.02 -2.35 -14.87
C ALA A 195 37.19 -1.08 -14.86
N GLN A 196 37.53 -0.18 -13.94
CA GLN A 196 37.06 1.21 -13.92
C GLN A 196 38.23 2.17 -14.05
N VAL A 197 38.08 3.23 -14.87
CA VAL A 197 39.05 4.26 -15.03
C VAL A 197 38.48 5.65 -14.74
N ASP A 198 39.34 6.61 -14.47
CA ASP A 198 38.94 7.99 -14.17
C ASP A 198 38.29 8.68 -15.38
N LYS A 199 37.51 9.73 -15.12
CA LYS A 199 36.78 10.54 -16.12
C LYS A 199 37.67 11.18 -17.20
N ASP A 200 38.94 11.42 -16.89
CA ASP A 200 39.89 12.05 -17.78
C ASP A 200 40.70 11.01 -18.60
N THR A 201 40.44 9.72 -18.40
CA THR A 201 41.08 8.60 -19.09
C THR A 201 40.21 8.13 -20.25
N THR A 202 40.74 8.08 -21.45
CA THR A 202 40.06 7.63 -22.67
C THR A 202 40.78 6.48 -23.36
N GLU A 203 41.74 5.87 -22.70
CA GLU A 203 42.49 4.71 -23.15
C GLU A 203 42.75 3.75 -22.00
N PHE A 204 42.71 2.46 -22.26
CA PHE A 204 42.95 1.38 -21.27
C PHE A 204 43.73 0.24 -21.93
N PHE A 205 44.66 -0.31 -21.20
CA PHE A 205 45.43 -1.47 -21.65
C PHE A 205 44.96 -2.72 -20.93
N ASP A 206 44.28 -3.59 -21.65
CA ASP A 206 43.81 -4.89 -21.13
C ASP A 206 44.90 -5.94 -21.33
N ASN A 207 45.33 -6.54 -20.23
CA ASN A 207 46.32 -7.61 -20.20
C ASN A 207 45.79 -8.83 -19.43
N GLY A 208 44.52 -9.19 -19.67
CA GLY A 208 43.90 -10.33 -19.02
C GLY A 208 43.34 -10.01 -17.64
N TYR A 209 42.86 -8.78 -17.39
CA TYR A 209 42.15 -8.45 -16.16
C TYR A 209 41.02 -9.47 -15.88
N PRO A 210 40.84 -9.88 -14.61
CA PRO A 210 39.79 -10.83 -14.29
C PRO A 210 38.41 -10.26 -14.60
N GLN A 211 37.57 -11.05 -15.23
CA GLN A 211 36.18 -10.71 -15.48
C GLN A 211 35.33 -10.94 -14.22
N SER A 212 34.33 -10.13 -14.02
CA SER A 212 33.36 -10.34 -12.96
C SER A 212 32.28 -11.31 -13.40
N ASP A 213 32.01 -12.32 -12.59
CA ASP A 213 30.93 -13.29 -12.84
C ASP A 213 29.52 -12.70 -12.57
N THR A 214 29.44 -11.54 -11.93
CA THR A 214 28.19 -10.96 -11.46
C THR A 214 27.87 -9.60 -12.06
N LEU A 215 28.86 -8.84 -12.51
CA LEU A 215 28.70 -7.50 -13.05
C LEU A 215 28.69 -7.55 -14.59
N LEU A 216 27.49 -7.70 -15.14
CA LEU A 216 27.25 -7.69 -16.57
C LEU A 216 27.06 -6.25 -17.08
N ILE A 217 27.19 -6.09 -18.39
CA ILE A 217 26.97 -4.78 -19.04
C ILE A 217 25.53 -4.28 -18.79
N PRO A 218 25.34 -2.97 -18.50
CA PRO A 218 24.00 -2.40 -18.29
C PRO A 218 23.10 -2.54 -19.52
N THR A 219 21.85 -2.90 -19.30
CA THR A 219 20.80 -2.99 -20.31
C THR A 219 19.88 -1.76 -20.36
N SER A 220 20.04 -0.85 -19.40
CA SER A 220 19.33 0.44 -19.34
C SER A 220 20.29 1.55 -18.91
N ASP A 221 20.05 2.77 -19.41
CA ASP A 221 20.76 3.96 -18.94
C ASP A 221 20.17 4.41 -17.61
N THR A 222 21.01 4.51 -16.59
CA THR A 222 20.64 4.95 -15.25
C THR A 222 21.30 6.25 -14.82
N THR A 223 21.96 6.96 -15.74
CA THR A 223 22.70 8.18 -15.42
C THR A 223 21.81 9.35 -15.00
N GLY A 224 20.57 9.41 -15.50
CA GLY A 224 19.51 10.31 -15.03
C GLY A 224 18.71 9.75 -13.87
N GLY A 225 19.06 8.58 -13.36
CA GLY A 225 18.28 7.77 -12.47
C GLY A 225 17.41 6.74 -13.21
N PRO A 226 16.94 5.69 -12.54
CA PRO A 226 16.09 4.69 -13.17
C PRO A 226 14.74 5.29 -13.56
N ASN A 227 14.24 4.99 -14.76
CA ASN A 227 12.85 5.19 -15.12
C ASN A 227 12.02 4.05 -14.51
N ALA A 228 11.69 4.20 -13.24
CA ALA A 228 11.01 3.20 -12.45
C ALA A 228 9.54 3.59 -12.19
N LYS A 229 8.66 2.60 -12.04
CA LYS A 229 7.27 2.81 -11.63
C LYS A 229 7.12 2.82 -10.12
N TYR A 230 7.95 2.04 -9.41
CA TYR A 230 7.83 1.79 -7.98
C TYR A 230 9.11 2.16 -7.26
N ILE A 231 8.95 2.79 -6.09
CA ILE A 231 10.05 3.12 -5.18
C ILE A 231 9.67 2.75 -3.76
N MET A 232 10.63 2.23 -3.02
CA MET A 232 10.44 1.90 -1.61
C MET A 232 11.71 2.20 -0.83
N LYS A 233 11.55 2.68 0.41
CA LYS A 233 12.63 2.72 1.38
C LYS A 233 12.80 1.34 2.03
N PHE A 234 14.00 0.82 2.04
CA PHE A 234 14.36 -0.40 2.74
C PHE A 234 15.68 -0.20 3.49
N ASP A 235 15.66 -0.31 4.81
CA ASP A 235 16.77 0.07 5.67
C ASP A 235 17.17 1.54 5.36
N ASP A 236 18.46 1.81 5.12
CA ASP A 236 18.98 3.11 4.69
C ASP A 236 19.20 3.22 3.18
N ARG A 237 18.42 2.48 2.38
CA ARG A 237 18.52 2.39 0.92
C ARG A 237 17.18 2.69 0.26
N LEU A 238 17.23 3.00 -1.03
CA LEU A 238 16.07 3.03 -1.92
C LEU A 238 16.10 1.81 -2.84
N VAL A 239 14.92 1.26 -3.07
CA VAL A 239 14.68 0.13 -3.97
C VAL A 239 13.76 0.58 -5.08
N PHE A 240 14.11 0.27 -6.32
CA PHE A 240 13.38 0.69 -7.51
C PHE A 240 13.00 -0.53 -8.33
N ALA A 241 11.76 -0.56 -8.83
CA ALA A 241 11.27 -1.64 -9.69
C ALA A 241 10.28 -1.14 -10.74
N GLY A 242 9.88 -2.04 -11.65
CA GLY A 242 9.06 -1.65 -12.79
C GLY A 242 9.83 -0.73 -13.73
N ILE A 243 11.05 -1.12 -14.06
CA ILE A 243 11.97 -0.34 -14.90
C ILE A 243 11.48 -0.38 -16.34
N ASP A 244 11.46 0.76 -16.99
CA ASP A 244 11.11 0.85 -18.40
C ASP A 244 12.12 0.05 -19.25
N GLY A 245 11.60 -0.83 -20.10
CA GLY A 245 12.40 -1.73 -20.93
C GLY A 245 12.87 -3.03 -20.26
N ASP A 246 12.73 -3.21 -18.94
CA ASP A 246 13.03 -4.48 -18.23
C ASP A 246 12.12 -4.66 -17.01
N ASP A 247 10.97 -5.30 -17.24
CA ASP A 247 9.93 -5.50 -16.23
C ASP A 247 10.34 -6.42 -15.07
N SER A 248 11.48 -7.12 -15.16
CA SER A 248 12.00 -8.02 -14.12
C SER A 248 13.14 -7.41 -13.29
N LEU A 249 13.62 -6.23 -13.67
CA LEU A 249 14.79 -5.60 -13.07
C LEU A 249 14.45 -4.88 -11.77
N LEU A 250 15.27 -5.13 -10.75
CA LEU A 250 15.24 -4.48 -9.44
C LEU A 250 16.57 -3.76 -9.23
N PHE A 251 16.53 -2.44 -8.99
CA PHE A 251 17.69 -1.69 -8.54
C PHE A 251 17.62 -1.43 -7.04
N ILE A 252 18.76 -1.53 -6.38
CA ILE A 252 18.94 -1.24 -4.96
C ILE A 252 20.09 -0.25 -4.83
N SER A 253 19.82 0.90 -4.23
CA SER A 253 20.81 1.97 -4.09
C SER A 253 21.89 1.66 -3.04
N GLY A 254 22.91 2.50 -2.99
CA GLY A 254 23.82 2.58 -1.86
C GLY A 254 23.09 2.94 -0.57
N ARG A 255 23.74 2.69 0.58
CA ARG A 255 23.26 3.16 1.89
C ARG A 255 23.44 4.67 2.04
N TYR A 256 22.60 5.27 2.86
CA TYR A 256 22.80 6.67 3.28
C TYR A 256 24.28 6.93 3.68
N PRO A 257 24.92 7.98 3.18
CA PRO A 257 24.41 9.10 2.39
C PRO A 257 24.45 8.90 0.85
N TYR A 258 24.57 7.68 0.36
CA TYR A 258 24.62 7.35 -1.07
C TYR A 258 23.32 6.75 -1.60
N GLN A 259 22.19 7.11 -1.00
CA GLN A 259 20.86 6.55 -1.27
C GLN A 259 20.31 6.85 -2.68
N ASP A 260 20.92 7.74 -3.43
CA ASP A 260 20.58 8.04 -4.82
C ASP A 260 21.57 7.47 -5.84
N ARG A 261 22.53 6.63 -5.40
CA ARG A 261 23.57 6.04 -6.23
C ARG A 261 23.34 4.56 -6.44
N LEU A 262 23.25 4.16 -7.70
CA LEU A 262 22.97 2.77 -8.09
C LEU A 262 24.22 1.97 -8.40
N HIS A 263 25.35 2.66 -8.63
CA HIS A 263 26.59 2.00 -8.98
C HIS A 263 27.18 1.22 -7.80
N TRP A 264 27.75 0.05 -8.09
CA TRP A 264 28.29 -0.89 -7.10
C TRP A 264 29.39 -0.28 -6.21
N SER A 265 30.22 0.64 -6.74
CA SER A 265 31.28 1.31 -5.95
C SER A 265 30.73 2.15 -4.78
N TYR A 266 29.46 2.49 -4.79
CA TYR A 266 28.74 3.15 -3.69
C TYR A 266 27.86 2.19 -2.89
N GLY A 267 28.02 0.88 -3.13
CA GLY A 267 27.22 -0.17 -2.50
C GLY A 267 25.84 -0.36 -3.12
N GLY A 268 25.59 0.20 -4.31
CA GLY A 268 24.41 -0.12 -5.11
C GLY A 268 24.52 -1.51 -5.73
N THR A 269 23.41 -2.06 -6.14
CA THR A 269 23.33 -3.35 -6.86
C THR A 269 22.05 -3.46 -7.65
N TYR A 270 21.99 -4.41 -8.55
CA TYR A 270 20.76 -4.75 -9.27
C TYR A 270 20.62 -6.26 -9.39
N ILE A 271 19.40 -6.71 -9.59
CA ILE A 271 19.09 -8.13 -9.80
C ILE A 271 17.85 -8.26 -10.69
N ARG A 272 17.83 -9.25 -11.57
CA ARG A 272 16.64 -9.65 -12.32
C ARG A 272 15.92 -10.77 -11.58
N ILE A 273 14.66 -10.55 -11.29
CA ILE A 273 13.82 -11.49 -10.55
C ILE A 273 13.11 -12.39 -11.55
N ALA A 274 13.53 -13.65 -11.66
CA ALA A 274 12.95 -14.66 -12.54
C ALA A 274 12.61 -14.10 -13.94
N PRO A 275 13.60 -13.69 -14.75
CA PRO A 275 13.37 -12.98 -16.01
C PRO A 275 12.64 -13.81 -17.06
N ASP A 276 12.70 -15.14 -16.93
CA ASP A 276 12.14 -16.08 -17.92
C ASP A 276 10.68 -16.46 -17.67
N ASP A 277 10.04 -15.94 -16.62
CA ASP A 277 8.65 -16.28 -16.28
C ASP A 277 7.61 -15.45 -17.05
N GLY A 278 8.03 -14.40 -17.75
CA GLY A 278 7.18 -13.50 -18.52
C GLY A 278 6.25 -12.62 -17.68
N GLU A 279 6.43 -12.59 -16.36
CA GLU A 279 5.64 -11.78 -15.43
C GLU A 279 6.34 -10.46 -15.13
N LYS A 280 5.55 -9.39 -14.99
CA LYS A 280 6.04 -8.07 -14.60
C LYS A 280 6.11 -7.93 -13.08
N ILE A 281 7.06 -7.16 -12.59
CA ILE A 281 7.03 -6.68 -11.21
C ILE A 281 5.88 -5.67 -11.07
N MET A 282 4.96 -5.96 -10.15
CA MET A 282 3.76 -5.17 -9.88
C MET A 282 3.88 -4.32 -8.61
N GLY A 283 4.91 -4.56 -7.80
CA GLY A 283 5.11 -3.76 -6.60
C GLY A 283 6.17 -4.30 -5.65
N LEU A 284 6.45 -3.50 -4.64
CA LEU A 284 7.45 -3.75 -3.60
C LEU A 284 6.81 -3.74 -2.22
N GLY A 285 7.36 -4.53 -1.31
CA GLY A 285 6.97 -4.57 0.09
C GLY A 285 8.12 -5.00 0.98
N ILE A 286 7.87 -5.12 2.27
CA ILE A 286 8.87 -5.53 3.26
C ILE A 286 8.32 -6.72 4.04
N ALA A 287 9.09 -7.80 4.14
CA ALA A 287 8.80 -8.83 5.12
C ALA A 287 9.26 -8.33 6.49
N GLY A 288 8.33 -8.27 7.44
CA GLY A 288 8.61 -7.78 8.78
C GLY A 288 9.64 -8.63 9.51
N SER A 289 10.73 -8.02 9.98
CA SER A 289 11.75 -8.66 10.82
C SER A 289 11.62 -8.29 12.30
N ASN A 290 10.47 -7.81 12.75
CA ASN A 290 10.28 -7.34 14.13
C ASN A 290 10.06 -8.47 15.16
N VAL A 291 10.45 -9.69 14.84
CA VAL A 291 10.53 -10.74 15.86
C VAL A 291 11.79 -10.49 16.68
N LYS A 292 11.68 -9.81 17.81
CA LYS A 292 12.74 -9.73 18.82
C LYS A 292 13.18 -11.17 19.17
N GLY A 293 14.36 -11.58 18.69
CA GLY A 293 14.95 -12.88 18.94
C GLY A 293 14.88 -13.92 17.80
N GLY A 294 14.28 -13.59 16.66
CA GLY A 294 14.28 -14.44 15.46
C GLY A 294 15.35 -14.00 14.45
N SER A 295 16.14 -14.95 13.98
CA SER A 295 17.25 -14.73 13.03
C SER A 295 16.80 -14.56 11.57
N VAL A 296 15.59 -14.12 11.31
CA VAL A 296 15.14 -13.86 9.93
C VAL A 296 15.50 -12.41 9.57
N PRO A 297 16.46 -12.20 8.67
CA PRO A 297 16.80 -10.86 8.23
C PRO A 297 15.59 -10.22 7.53
N ALA A 298 15.44 -8.91 7.67
CA ALA A 298 14.47 -8.16 6.89
C ALA A 298 14.71 -8.44 5.40
N SER A 299 13.63 -8.72 4.67
CA SER A 299 13.68 -9.05 3.25
C SER A 299 12.84 -8.07 2.46
N ILE A 300 13.31 -7.71 1.28
CA ILE A 300 12.51 -6.99 0.29
C ILE A 300 11.54 -8.00 -0.32
N LEU A 301 10.25 -7.71 -0.29
CA LEU A 301 9.25 -8.47 -1.03
C LEU A 301 9.08 -7.85 -2.42
N VAL A 302 9.21 -8.68 -3.44
CA VAL A 302 8.96 -8.31 -4.83
C VAL A 302 7.75 -9.07 -5.30
N PHE A 303 6.69 -8.33 -5.62
CA PHE A 303 5.43 -8.88 -6.10
C PHE A 303 5.40 -8.81 -7.62
N LYS A 304 5.23 -9.94 -8.27
CA LYS A 304 4.90 -10.05 -9.68
C LYS A 304 3.40 -10.25 -9.88
N GLU A 305 2.94 -10.49 -11.11
CA GLU A 305 1.51 -10.66 -11.41
C GLU A 305 0.89 -11.89 -10.73
N LYS A 306 1.65 -12.98 -10.58
CA LYS A 306 1.16 -14.28 -10.07
C LYS A 306 2.08 -14.91 -9.02
N SER A 307 3.20 -14.26 -8.72
CA SER A 307 4.23 -14.80 -7.83
C SER A 307 4.80 -13.71 -6.92
N THR A 308 5.31 -14.11 -5.77
CA THR A 308 6.00 -13.22 -4.83
C THR A 308 7.35 -13.80 -4.48
N TYR A 309 8.36 -12.95 -4.48
CA TYR A 309 9.74 -13.28 -4.16
C TYR A 309 10.23 -12.51 -2.95
N ALA A 310 11.08 -13.14 -2.16
CA ALA A 310 11.85 -12.47 -1.11
C ALA A 310 13.28 -12.24 -1.61
N VAL A 311 13.77 -11.02 -1.48
CA VAL A 311 15.15 -10.65 -1.82
C VAL A 311 15.90 -10.32 -0.54
N VAL A 312 17.02 -10.98 -0.35
CA VAL A 312 17.93 -10.80 0.79
C VAL A 312 19.23 -10.18 0.31
N LEU A 313 19.69 -9.17 1.02
CA LEU A 313 20.96 -8.50 0.72
C LEU A 313 22.07 -9.09 1.58
N LYS A 314 23.19 -9.42 0.93
CA LYS A 314 24.41 -9.89 1.57
C LYS A 314 25.57 -8.97 1.21
N ILE A 315 26.54 -8.83 2.09
CA ILE A 315 27.79 -8.15 1.80
C ILE A 315 28.80 -9.20 1.41
N VAL A 316 29.37 -9.07 0.22
CA VAL A 316 30.43 -9.93 -0.31
C VAL A 316 31.68 -9.09 -0.51
N THR A 317 32.84 -9.61 -0.10
CA THR A 317 34.11 -8.90 -0.27
C THR A 317 34.75 -9.36 -1.58
N LEU A 318 35.03 -8.42 -2.48
CA LEU A 318 35.76 -8.65 -3.72
C LEU A 318 37.06 -7.81 -3.67
N GLY A 319 38.18 -8.44 -3.38
CA GLY A 319 39.44 -7.71 -3.13
C GLY A 319 39.30 -6.73 -1.97
N ASN A 320 39.51 -5.45 -2.22
CA ASN A 320 39.38 -4.37 -1.23
C ASN A 320 37.98 -3.72 -1.19
N TYR A 321 37.04 -4.20 -1.97
CA TYR A 321 35.69 -3.64 -2.07
C TYR A 321 34.65 -4.53 -1.38
N ALA A 322 33.76 -3.90 -0.62
CA ALA A 322 32.57 -4.55 -0.07
C ALA A 322 31.41 -4.31 -1.05
N LEU A 323 30.99 -5.36 -1.74
CA LEU A 323 29.88 -5.34 -2.68
C LEU A 323 28.60 -5.75 -1.97
N THR A 324 27.48 -5.18 -2.38
CA THR A 324 26.17 -5.65 -2.01
C THR A 324 25.72 -6.69 -3.05
N ASP A 325 25.57 -7.93 -2.61
CA ASP A 325 24.98 -9.01 -3.41
C ASP A 325 23.51 -9.19 -3.03
N ALA A 326 22.65 -9.37 -4.03
CA ALA A 326 21.22 -9.60 -3.85
C ALA A 326 20.87 -11.00 -4.30
N GLN A 327 20.21 -11.76 -3.44
CA GLN A 327 19.73 -13.11 -3.74
C GLN A 327 18.24 -13.18 -3.56
N PHE A 328 17.52 -13.87 -4.46
CA PHE A 328 16.09 -13.99 -4.37
C PHE A 328 15.64 -15.45 -4.24
N GLN A 329 14.49 -15.63 -3.62
CA GLN A 329 13.81 -16.91 -3.49
C GLN A 329 12.31 -16.69 -3.68
N GLN A 330 11.65 -17.58 -4.43
CA GLN A 330 10.21 -17.57 -4.54
C GLN A 330 9.57 -17.91 -3.18
N LEU A 331 8.68 -17.04 -2.73
CA LEU A 331 7.99 -17.17 -1.44
C LEU A 331 6.60 -17.76 -1.59
N ALA A 332 5.86 -17.32 -2.61
CA ALA A 332 4.47 -17.71 -2.80
C ALA A 332 4.05 -17.68 -4.28
N PRO A 333 3.15 -18.59 -4.71
CA PRO A 333 2.56 -18.59 -6.04
C PRO A 333 1.31 -17.67 -6.11
N VAL A 334 1.39 -16.49 -5.52
CA VAL A 334 0.41 -15.41 -5.55
C VAL A 334 1.13 -14.10 -5.70
N GLY A 335 0.58 -13.18 -6.47
CA GLY A 335 1.18 -11.89 -6.76
C GLY A 335 0.28 -10.73 -6.37
N ALA A 336 0.64 -9.51 -6.75
CA ALA A 336 -0.17 -8.32 -6.48
C ALA A 336 -0.75 -7.74 -7.77
N VAL A 337 -1.95 -7.17 -7.69
CA VAL A 337 -2.58 -6.48 -8.83
C VAL A 337 -2.08 -5.05 -8.98
N SER A 338 -1.67 -4.40 -7.88
CA SER A 338 -1.21 -3.00 -7.87
C SER A 338 -0.30 -2.75 -6.68
N HIS A 339 0.77 -1.96 -6.90
CA HIS A 339 1.66 -1.50 -5.83
C HIS A 339 0.90 -0.77 -4.71
N LYS A 340 -0.08 0.05 -5.08
CA LYS A 340 -0.91 0.81 -4.12
C LYS A 340 -1.73 -0.05 -3.17
N THR A 341 -1.83 -1.37 -3.41
CA THR A 341 -2.53 -2.31 -2.51
C THR A 341 -1.62 -2.99 -1.50
N ILE A 342 -0.29 -2.83 -1.65
CA ILE A 342 0.71 -3.45 -0.79
C ILE A 342 0.94 -2.54 0.41
N VAL A 343 0.51 -2.97 1.59
CA VAL A 343 0.59 -2.18 2.82
C VAL A 343 1.07 -3.03 3.98
N GLN A 344 2.01 -2.52 4.73
CA GLN A 344 2.41 -3.11 6.00
C GLN A 344 1.41 -2.72 7.10
N VAL A 345 0.79 -3.71 7.71
CA VAL A 345 -0.10 -3.56 8.86
C VAL A 345 0.50 -4.34 10.01
N GLU A 346 0.98 -3.64 11.02
CA GLU A 346 1.73 -4.21 12.14
C GLU A 346 2.94 -5.03 11.65
N ASN A 347 2.92 -6.35 11.83
CA ASN A 347 4.02 -7.24 11.45
C ASN A 347 3.82 -7.95 10.11
N ASP A 348 2.67 -7.77 9.47
CA ASP A 348 2.29 -8.48 8.25
C ASP A 348 2.18 -7.52 7.06
N THR A 349 2.57 -7.98 5.88
CA THR A 349 2.36 -7.25 4.62
C THR A 349 1.11 -7.77 3.94
N PHE A 350 0.14 -6.88 3.76
CA PHE A 350 -1.12 -7.14 3.08
C PHE A 350 -1.05 -6.70 1.64
N PHE A 351 -1.73 -7.42 0.77
CA PHE A 351 -1.83 -7.08 -0.65
C PHE A 351 -3.07 -7.69 -1.29
N LEU A 352 -3.46 -7.13 -2.41
CA LEU A 352 -4.57 -7.62 -3.24
C LEU A 352 -4.03 -8.43 -4.40
N ASP A 353 -4.44 -9.68 -4.50
CA ASP A 353 -4.31 -10.56 -5.68
C ASP A 353 -5.65 -10.63 -6.43
N ARG A 354 -5.66 -11.08 -7.67
CA ARG A 354 -6.89 -11.28 -8.48
C ARG A 354 -7.90 -12.23 -7.83
N LYS A 355 -7.45 -13.12 -6.94
CA LYS A 355 -8.29 -14.10 -6.24
C LYS A 355 -8.85 -13.58 -4.93
N GLY A 356 -8.20 -12.57 -4.34
CA GLY A 356 -8.59 -12.03 -3.05
C GLY A 356 -7.48 -11.29 -2.32
N ILE A 357 -7.68 -11.02 -1.05
CA ILE A 357 -6.72 -10.33 -0.20
C ILE A 357 -5.87 -11.38 0.52
N TYR A 358 -4.55 -11.17 0.44
CA TYR A 358 -3.55 -12.03 1.06
C TYR A 358 -2.71 -11.25 2.07
N THR A 359 -2.12 -11.98 2.99
CA THR A 359 -1.11 -11.46 3.91
C THR A 359 0.14 -12.33 3.85
N ILE A 360 1.29 -11.71 3.98
CA ILE A 360 2.59 -12.35 4.16
C ILE A 360 3.13 -11.93 5.51
N GLY A 361 3.36 -12.90 6.37
CA GLY A 361 3.86 -12.67 7.72
C GLY A 361 4.58 -13.89 8.27
N SER A 362 5.19 -13.73 9.43
CA SER A 362 5.83 -14.82 10.17
C SER A 362 4.78 -15.62 10.92
N GLU A 363 4.70 -16.93 10.68
CA GLU A 363 3.75 -17.79 11.38
C GLU A 363 4.46 -18.55 12.52
N PRO A 364 4.13 -18.26 13.81
CA PRO A 364 4.81 -18.85 14.97
C PRO A 364 4.76 -20.38 15.01
N ASN A 365 3.70 -20.97 14.45
CA ASN A 365 3.48 -22.42 14.43
C ASN A 365 4.42 -23.20 13.47
N PHE A 366 5.16 -22.50 12.61
CA PHE A 366 6.04 -23.09 11.60
C PHE A 366 7.47 -22.55 11.71
N LEU A 367 8.02 -22.51 12.92
CA LEU A 367 9.38 -22.04 13.17
C LEU A 367 9.67 -20.62 12.64
N ASN A 368 8.64 -19.75 12.65
CA ASN A 368 8.70 -18.39 12.11
C ASN A 368 8.99 -18.32 10.60
N GLU A 369 8.65 -19.34 9.83
CA GLU A 369 8.70 -19.26 8.37
C GLU A 369 7.74 -18.19 7.85
N ILE A 370 8.19 -17.45 6.85
CA ILE A 370 7.36 -16.45 6.16
C ILE A 370 6.41 -17.20 5.22
N ARG A 371 5.12 -16.98 5.35
CA ARG A 371 4.08 -17.62 4.52
C ARG A 371 3.03 -16.65 4.04
N SER A 372 2.46 -16.95 2.88
CA SER A 372 1.28 -16.26 2.37
C SER A 372 -0.01 -16.94 2.84
N LYS A 373 -1.01 -16.13 3.19
CA LYS A 373 -2.33 -16.61 3.65
C LYS A 373 -3.46 -15.79 3.04
N GLU A 374 -4.43 -16.45 2.43
CA GLU A 374 -5.67 -15.81 2.02
C GLU A 374 -6.52 -15.47 3.25
N ILE A 375 -6.91 -14.21 3.38
CA ILE A 375 -7.79 -13.75 4.46
C ILE A 375 -9.20 -13.45 3.98
N SER A 376 -9.41 -13.23 2.68
CA SER A 376 -10.68 -12.78 2.09
C SER A 376 -11.73 -13.89 1.87
N SER A 377 -11.48 -15.11 2.34
CA SER A 377 -12.38 -16.25 2.13
C SER A 377 -13.84 -15.97 2.55
N ARG A 378 -14.03 -15.18 3.61
CA ARG A 378 -15.36 -14.81 4.14
C ARG A 378 -16.09 -13.78 3.26
N ILE A 379 -15.37 -13.01 2.44
CA ILE A 379 -15.93 -12.00 1.53
C ILE A 379 -15.71 -12.37 0.05
N ARG A 380 -15.47 -13.64 -0.23
CA ARG A 380 -15.15 -14.14 -1.58
C ARG A 380 -16.19 -13.76 -2.62
N ASN A 381 -17.47 -13.74 -2.27
CA ASN A 381 -18.54 -13.33 -3.20
C ASN A 381 -18.42 -11.84 -3.58
N TYR A 382 -18.02 -10.98 -2.64
CA TYR A 382 -17.75 -9.58 -2.93
C TYR A 382 -16.53 -9.45 -3.85
N MET A 383 -15.44 -10.15 -3.55
CA MET A 383 -14.20 -10.12 -4.35
C MET A 383 -14.43 -10.61 -5.79
N ARG A 384 -15.26 -11.63 -5.99
CA ARG A 384 -15.63 -12.13 -7.34
C ARG A 384 -16.47 -11.16 -8.16
N GLY A 385 -17.14 -10.22 -7.51
CA GLY A 385 -17.94 -9.17 -8.14
C GLY A 385 -17.14 -7.95 -8.60
N LEU A 386 -15.80 -7.94 -8.40
CA LEU A 386 -14.91 -6.87 -8.83
C LEU A 386 -14.57 -7.03 -10.30
N THR A 387 -14.58 -5.92 -11.04
CA THR A 387 -14.10 -5.86 -12.42
C THR A 387 -12.58 -5.71 -12.47
N GLN A 388 -11.97 -5.91 -13.64
CA GLN A 388 -10.54 -5.68 -13.83
C GLN A 388 -10.17 -4.21 -13.52
N THR A 389 -10.99 -3.27 -13.95
CA THR A 389 -10.78 -1.84 -13.66
C THR A 389 -10.83 -1.54 -12.15
N ASP A 390 -11.75 -2.19 -11.40
CA ASP A 390 -11.77 -2.06 -9.94
C ASP A 390 -10.46 -2.54 -9.31
N LEU A 391 -9.88 -3.62 -9.83
CA LEU A 391 -8.62 -4.18 -9.34
C LEU A 391 -7.41 -3.29 -9.68
N ASP A 392 -7.35 -2.79 -10.92
CA ASP A 392 -6.23 -1.97 -11.41
C ASP A 392 -6.15 -0.60 -10.71
N GLU A 393 -7.31 -0.01 -10.36
CA GLU A 393 -7.39 1.25 -9.63
C GLU A 393 -7.50 1.09 -8.11
N ALA A 394 -7.38 -0.15 -7.61
CA ALA A 394 -7.44 -0.43 -6.18
C ALA A 394 -6.29 0.23 -5.43
N THR A 395 -6.58 0.81 -4.29
CA THR A 395 -5.60 1.41 -3.40
C THR A 395 -5.86 0.99 -1.95
N ALA A 396 -4.81 0.81 -1.18
CA ALA A 396 -4.94 0.44 0.21
C ALA A 396 -4.13 1.36 1.13
N GLY A 397 -4.47 1.33 2.40
CA GLY A 397 -3.79 2.07 3.44
C GLY A 397 -3.90 1.42 4.81
N TYR A 398 -3.17 2.01 5.74
CA TYR A 398 -3.21 1.67 7.16
C TYR A 398 -3.95 2.75 7.94
N MET A 399 -4.88 2.37 8.79
CA MET A 399 -5.57 3.27 9.73
C MET A 399 -5.96 2.50 10.99
N ASP A 400 -5.38 2.88 12.14
CA ASP A 400 -5.78 2.36 13.45
C ASP A 400 -5.88 0.82 13.50
N SER A 401 -4.74 0.14 13.24
CA SER A 401 -4.60 -1.34 13.16
C SER A 401 -5.54 -2.01 12.14
N LYS A 402 -5.93 -1.29 11.09
CA LYS A 402 -6.80 -1.78 10.03
C LYS A 402 -6.14 -1.66 8.66
N TYR A 403 -6.28 -2.69 7.86
CA TYR A 403 -6.02 -2.64 6.43
C TYR A 403 -7.27 -2.13 5.72
N ILE A 404 -7.14 -1.03 5.00
CA ILE A 404 -8.23 -0.34 4.31
C ILE A 404 -7.98 -0.49 2.83
N LEU A 405 -8.87 -1.18 2.12
CA LEU A 405 -8.77 -1.40 0.68
C LEU A 405 -9.92 -0.69 -0.03
N SER A 406 -9.61 0.27 -0.87
CA SER A 406 -10.56 1.12 -1.58
C SER A 406 -10.57 0.84 -3.07
N PHE A 407 -11.78 0.87 -3.64
CA PHE A 407 -12.06 0.73 -5.05
C PHE A 407 -12.66 2.04 -5.55
N ALA A 408 -11.85 2.86 -6.23
CA ALA A 408 -12.21 4.22 -6.62
C ALA A 408 -13.47 4.25 -7.52
N THR A 409 -13.55 3.38 -8.51
CA THR A 409 -14.68 3.26 -9.44
C THR A 409 -16.00 2.91 -8.74
N LYS A 410 -15.95 2.04 -7.72
CA LYS A 410 -17.14 1.65 -6.92
C LYS A 410 -17.46 2.64 -5.81
N ARG A 411 -16.52 3.53 -5.45
CA ARG A 411 -16.62 4.39 -4.26
C ARG A 411 -16.86 3.61 -2.98
N GLU A 412 -16.25 2.43 -2.90
CA GLU A 412 -16.38 1.50 -1.79
C GLU A 412 -15.01 1.18 -1.20
N THR A 413 -14.96 1.02 0.12
CA THR A 413 -13.77 0.65 0.87
C THR A 413 -14.07 -0.53 1.76
N VAL A 414 -13.33 -1.62 1.58
CA VAL A 414 -13.37 -2.80 2.43
C VAL A 414 -12.34 -2.65 3.54
N VAL A 415 -12.70 -2.94 4.76
CA VAL A 415 -11.85 -2.78 5.93
C VAL A 415 -11.63 -4.12 6.60
N TYR A 416 -10.37 -4.47 6.83
CA TYR A 416 -9.98 -5.62 7.63
C TYR A 416 -9.40 -5.16 8.97
N ASP A 417 -10.06 -5.52 10.06
CA ASP A 417 -9.59 -5.27 11.42
C ASP A 417 -8.56 -6.35 11.78
N TYR A 418 -7.28 -5.94 11.91
CA TYR A 418 -6.17 -6.85 12.17
C TYR A 418 -6.25 -7.49 13.55
N GLU A 419 -6.61 -6.72 14.58
CA GLU A 419 -6.70 -7.21 15.95
C GLU A 419 -7.80 -8.27 16.12
N ARG A 420 -8.94 -8.07 15.43
CA ARG A 420 -10.13 -8.94 15.54
C ARG A 420 -10.25 -9.97 14.43
N ARG A 421 -9.34 -9.89 13.44
CA ARG A 421 -9.30 -10.80 12.28
C ARG A 421 -10.65 -10.93 11.57
N CYS A 422 -11.30 -9.79 11.36
CA CYS A 422 -12.60 -9.74 10.71
C CYS A 422 -12.69 -8.64 9.67
N PHE A 423 -13.52 -8.88 8.64
CA PHE A 423 -13.90 -7.87 7.68
C PHE A 423 -15.09 -7.07 8.18
N LEU A 424 -15.02 -5.78 7.96
CA LEU A 424 -16.13 -4.86 8.13
C LEU A 424 -16.69 -4.53 6.74
N GLY A 425 -18.02 -4.40 6.64
CA GLY A 425 -18.71 -4.20 5.38
C GLY A 425 -18.31 -2.90 4.69
N PRO A 426 -18.64 -2.70 3.42
CA PRO A 426 -18.05 -1.62 2.67
C PRO A 426 -18.42 -0.26 3.27
N TRP A 427 -17.40 0.58 3.42
CA TRP A 427 -17.61 1.99 3.62
C TRP A 427 -17.89 2.62 2.26
N LYS A 428 -18.96 3.37 2.16
CA LYS A 428 -19.36 4.07 0.95
C LYS A 428 -19.04 5.55 1.09
N THR A 429 -18.35 6.11 0.10
CA THR A 429 -17.98 7.53 0.05
C THR A 429 -18.60 8.18 -1.18
N PRO A 430 -18.90 9.48 -1.16
CA PRO A 430 -19.44 10.19 -2.34
C PRO A 430 -18.40 10.40 -3.45
N TRP A 431 -17.13 10.12 -3.17
CA TRP A 431 -15.97 10.26 -4.07
C TRP A 431 -15.14 8.97 -4.08
N GLY A 432 -14.36 8.78 -5.14
CA GLY A 432 -13.42 7.65 -5.26
C GLY A 432 -12.12 7.94 -4.50
N VAL A 433 -11.62 6.96 -3.75
CA VAL A 433 -10.32 7.04 -3.09
C VAL A 433 -9.24 6.55 -4.05
N THR A 434 -8.22 7.37 -4.29
CA THR A 434 -7.11 7.09 -5.22
C THR A 434 -5.76 6.86 -4.53
N GLY A 435 -5.67 7.15 -3.23
CA GLY A 435 -4.47 6.92 -2.43
C GLY A 435 -4.75 7.13 -0.95
N TRP A 436 -4.02 6.43 -0.09
CA TRP A 436 -4.06 6.59 1.36
C TRP A 436 -2.71 7.05 1.89
N LEU A 437 -2.73 7.91 2.91
CA LEU A 437 -1.51 8.38 3.57
C LEU A 437 -1.75 8.58 5.07
N ARG A 438 -0.85 8.04 5.87
CA ARG A 438 -0.69 8.41 7.27
C ARG A 438 0.27 9.60 7.33
N TYR A 439 -0.23 10.75 7.75
CA TYR A 439 0.51 12.01 7.76
C TYR A 439 0.65 12.54 9.18
N ILE A 440 1.87 12.93 9.55
CA ILE A 440 2.14 13.62 10.81
C ILE A 440 2.48 15.06 10.44
N ASP A 441 1.70 16.01 10.95
CA ASP A 441 1.93 17.43 10.67
C ASP A 441 3.07 18.01 11.51
N SER A 442 3.41 19.28 11.28
CA SER A 442 4.48 19.98 11.99
C SER A 442 4.22 20.15 13.50
N SER A 443 2.98 19.96 13.94
CA SER A 443 2.62 19.97 15.36
C SER A 443 2.77 18.59 16.03
N GLY A 444 3.12 17.55 15.25
CA GLY A 444 3.17 16.16 15.69
C GLY A 444 1.82 15.46 15.70
N SER A 445 0.76 16.10 15.20
CA SER A 445 -0.58 15.50 15.13
C SER A 445 -0.68 14.52 13.97
N GLU A 446 -1.20 13.34 14.26
CA GLU A 446 -1.40 12.29 13.26
C GLU A 446 -2.73 12.47 12.52
N HIS A 447 -2.69 12.30 11.21
CA HIS A 447 -3.83 12.40 10.32
C HIS A 447 -3.91 11.20 9.38
N TYR A 448 -5.11 10.67 9.19
CA TYR A 448 -5.40 9.68 8.17
C TYR A 448 -6.00 10.38 6.97
N LEU A 449 -5.25 10.43 5.88
CA LEU A 449 -5.59 11.18 4.68
C LEU A 449 -5.91 10.24 3.52
N ALA A 450 -6.88 10.65 2.70
CA ALA A 450 -7.21 9.98 1.45
C ALA A 450 -7.17 10.97 0.29
N GLY A 451 -6.40 10.68 -0.75
CA GLY A 451 -6.48 11.34 -2.05
C GLY A 451 -7.74 10.89 -2.79
N THR A 452 -8.35 11.78 -3.54
CA THR A 452 -9.63 11.52 -4.22
C THR A 452 -9.54 11.70 -5.73
N ASP A 453 -10.58 11.22 -6.42
CA ASP A 453 -10.82 11.43 -7.86
C ASP A 453 -11.24 12.87 -8.21
N THR A 454 -11.41 13.73 -7.21
CA THR A 454 -11.85 15.12 -7.35
C THR A 454 -10.75 16.15 -7.09
N GLY A 455 -9.52 15.72 -6.86
CA GLY A 455 -8.38 16.60 -6.56
C GLY A 455 -8.26 17.04 -5.10
N TYR A 456 -9.19 16.63 -4.25
CA TYR A 456 -9.13 16.90 -2.82
C TYR A 456 -8.37 15.80 -2.07
N VAL A 457 -7.68 16.19 -1.02
CA VAL A 457 -7.24 15.30 0.04
C VAL A 457 -8.23 15.44 1.21
N LYS A 458 -8.82 14.32 1.61
CA LYS A 458 -9.80 14.22 2.69
C LYS A 458 -9.13 13.70 3.96
N LYS A 459 -9.50 14.26 5.11
CA LYS A 459 -9.06 13.81 6.42
C LYS A 459 -10.17 13.01 7.10
N PHE A 460 -9.88 11.78 7.49
CA PHE A 460 -10.76 10.96 8.31
C PHE A 460 -10.51 11.23 9.80
N SER A 461 -11.57 11.37 10.57
CA SER A 461 -11.47 11.62 12.02
C SER A 461 -12.72 11.11 12.75
N PRO A 462 -12.56 10.62 14.00
CA PRO A 462 -13.70 10.26 14.85
C PRO A 462 -14.61 11.46 15.19
N SER A 463 -14.12 12.69 15.02
CA SER A 463 -14.91 13.90 15.25
C SER A 463 -15.88 14.24 14.10
N TYR A 464 -15.70 13.62 12.92
CA TYR A 464 -16.55 13.84 11.76
C TYR A 464 -17.63 12.76 11.65
N ASN A 465 -18.88 13.19 11.41
CA ASN A 465 -20.03 12.29 11.22
C ASN A 465 -20.59 12.33 9.81
N THR A 466 -20.04 13.16 8.94
CA THR A 466 -20.40 13.35 7.53
C THR A 466 -19.16 13.24 6.66
N ASP A 467 -19.32 13.05 5.35
CA ASP A 467 -18.26 13.13 4.36
C ASP A 467 -18.33 14.49 3.67
N SER A 468 -17.57 15.47 4.18
CA SER A 468 -17.60 16.87 3.69
C SER A 468 -19.04 17.40 3.55
N GLY A 469 -19.84 17.22 4.61
CA GLY A 469 -21.25 17.63 4.63
C GLY A 469 -22.24 16.62 4.06
N VAL A 470 -21.78 15.58 3.36
CA VAL A 470 -22.66 14.52 2.84
C VAL A 470 -22.99 13.51 3.95
N ILE A 471 -24.26 13.19 4.10
CA ILE A 471 -24.74 12.25 5.14
C ILE A 471 -24.19 10.85 4.91
N ILE A 472 -23.63 10.25 5.95
CA ILE A 472 -23.21 8.85 5.98
C ILE A 472 -24.38 7.98 6.43
N SER A 473 -25.03 7.28 5.51
CA SER A 473 -26.01 6.27 5.86
C SER A 473 -25.32 5.04 6.45
N LYS A 474 -25.66 4.69 7.68
CA LYS A 474 -25.07 3.55 8.41
C LYS A 474 -26.14 2.47 8.51
N ASN A 475 -25.77 1.23 8.19
CA ASN A 475 -26.66 0.07 8.27
C ASN A 475 -25.93 -1.09 8.92
N LEU A 476 -26.49 -1.56 10.03
CA LEU A 476 -26.02 -2.73 10.75
C LEU A 476 -27.15 -3.75 10.79
N ARG A 477 -26.90 -4.94 10.26
CA ARG A 477 -27.87 -6.04 10.30
C ARG A 477 -27.26 -7.24 11.01
N THR A 478 -27.95 -7.76 12.03
CA THR A 478 -27.50 -8.96 12.74
C THR A 478 -27.67 -10.19 11.84
N ARG A 479 -27.04 -11.30 12.21
CA ARG A 479 -27.39 -12.58 11.61
C ARG A 479 -28.87 -12.92 11.90
N LYS A 480 -29.42 -13.80 11.11
CA LYS A 480 -30.73 -14.41 11.40
C LYS A 480 -30.58 -15.31 12.62
N GLU A 481 -31.39 -15.06 13.64
CA GLU A 481 -31.42 -15.84 14.89
C GLU A 481 -32.63 -16.77 14.88
N ASP A 482 -32.37 -18.07 14.93
CA ASP A 482 -33.37 -19.12 14.88
C ASP A 482 -33.72 -19.71 16.26
N PHE A 483 -33.09 -19.20 17.32
CA PHE A 483 -33.27 -19.64 18.70
C PHE A 483 -33.05 -21.14 18.88
N GLY A 484 -32.11 -21.72 18.14
CA GLY A 484 -31.68 -23.11 18.23
C GLY A 484 -32.44 -24.11 17.36
N ASP A 485 -33.57 -23.73 16.76
CA ASP A 485 -34.30 -24.58 15.80
C ASP A 485 -35.01 -23.74 14.74
N TRP A 486 -34.50 -23.77 13.53
CA TRP A 486 -35.04 -23.02 12.40
C TRP A 486 -36.37 -23.56 11.86
N SER A 487 -36.73 -24.84 12.19
CA SER A 487 -37.92 -25.50 11.67
C SER A 487 -39.19 -25.14 12.45
N VAL A 488 -39.03 -24.74 13.71
CA VAL A 488 -40.13 -24.48 14.62
C VAL A 488 -40.51 -23.00 14.68
N MET A 489 -41.83 -22.72 14.70
CA MET A 489 -42.33 -21.36 14.94
C MET A 489 -42.18 -20.99 16.42
N LYS A 490 -41.82 -19.76 16.69
CA LYS A 490 -41.66 -19.19 18.03
C LYS A 490 -42.57 -17.97 18.18
N VAL A 491 -43.06 -17.77 19.39
CA VAL A 491 -43.70 -16.51 19.78
C VAL A 491 -42.67 -15.63 20.42
N ILE A 492 -42.34 -14.53 19.75
CA ILE A 492 -41.42 -13.50 20.26
C ILE A 492 -42.24 -12.50 21.04
N LYS A 493 -42.06 -12.46 22.36
CA LYS A 493 -42.88 -11.65 23.27
C LYS A 493 -42.24 -10.29 23.54
N LEU A 494 -41.00 -10.31 23.98
CA LEU A 494 -40.27 -9.13 24.40
C LEU A 494 -38.97 -9.01 23.60
N PHE A 495 -38.65 -7.80 23.24
CA PHE A 495 -37.44 -7.43 22.57
C PHE A 495 -36.78 -6.25 23.27
N ASN A 496 -35.51 -6.39 23.64
CA ASN A 496 -34.71 -5.33 24.21
C ASN A 496 -33.48 -5.10 23.33
N VAL A 497 -33.13 -3.84 23.10
CA VAL A 497 -31.89 -3.46 22.43
C VAL A 497 -31.15 -2.45 23.29
N LEU A 498 -29.85 -2.65 23.41
CA LEU A 498 -28.96 -1.82 24.22
C LEU A 498 -27.99 -1.07 23.32
N PHE A 499 -27.98 0.24 23.50
CA PHE A 499 -27.07 1.16 22.82
C PHE A 499 -26.27 1.98 23.83
N ARG A 500 -25.13 2.54 23.35
CA ARG A 500 -24.34 3.54 24.04
C ARG A 500 -23.98 4.67 23.08
N ASN A 501 -23.70 5.85 23.60
CA ASN A 501 -23.22 7.00 22.83
C ASN A 501 -24.10 7.33 21.62
N VAL A 502 -25.43 7.22 21.77
CA VAL A 502 -26.36 7.56 20.70
C VAL A 502 -26.35 9.06 20.48
N LYS A 503 -26.08 9.47 19.25
CA LYS A 503 -26.21 10.86 18.77
C LYS A 503 -27.23 10.88 17.65
N GLY A 504 -28.12 11.90 17.65
CA GLY A 504 -29.21 12.00 16.68
C GLY A 504 -30.17 10.80 16.71
N ASP A 505 -30.84 10.55 15.60
CA ASP A 505 -31.87 9.51 15.49
C ASP A 505 -31.31 8.21 14.91
N VAL A 506 -31.62 7.11 15.58
CA VAL A 506 -31.30 5.74 15.18
C VAL A 506 -32.60 4.97 14.99
N ILE A 507 -32.81 4.41 13.82
CA ILE A 507 -33.96 3.59 13.48
C ILE A 507 -33.61 2.14 13.72
N VAL A 508 -34.46 1.43 14.48
CA VAL A 508 -34.32 -0.01 14.72
C VAL A 508 -35.49 -0.73 14.08
N ASN A 509 -35.20 -1.61 13.13
CA ASN A 509 -36.16 -2.46 12.45
C ASN A 509 -36.04 -3.89 12.97
N ILE A 510 -37.14 -4.47 13.45
CA ILE A 510 -37.24 -5.89 13.80
C ILE A 510 -37.84 -6.60 12.59
N ARG A 511 -37.04 -7.49 12.01
CA ARG A 511 -37.41 -8.28 10.83
C ARG A 511 -37.70 -9.71 11.25
N LEU A 512 -38.85 -10.22 10.88
CA LEU A 512 -39.31 -11.56 11.19
C LEU A 512 -39.53 -12.37 9.91
N GLU A 513 -39.14 -13.63 9.93
CA GLU A 513 -39.34 -14.56 8.83
C GLU A 513 -40.40 -15.60 9.25
N GLY A 514 -41.48 -15.69 8.48
CA GLY A 514 -42.57 -16.62 8.68
C GLY A 514 -42.32 -18.02 8.09
N ARG A 515 -43.37 -18.83 7.98
CA ARG A 515 -43.30 -20.17 7.35
C ARG A 515 -43.01 -20.14 5.86
N ASP A 516 -43.39 -19.08 5.20
CA ASP A 516 -43.19 -18.81 3.78
C ASP A 516 -41.73 -18.46 3.40
N GLY A 517 -40.85 -18.33 4.40
CA GLY A 517 -39.48 -17.92 4.18
C GLY A 517 -39.30 -16.41 3.84
N VAL A 518 -40.39 -15.66 3.85
CA VAL A 518 -40.35 -14.22 3.57
C VAL A 518 -40.01 -13.45 4.85
N THR A 519 -38.99 -12.63 4.76
CA THR A 519 -38.57 -11.73 5.84
C THR A 519 -39.26 -10.39 5.69
N VAL A 520 -40.07 -10.00 6.65
CA VAL A 520 -40.78 -8.71 6.67
C VAL A 520 -40.39 -7.89 7.89
N THR A 521 -40.39 -6.57 7.76
CA THR A 521 -40.22 -5.66 8.91
C THR A 521 -41.51 -5.70 9.74
N SER A 522 -41.42 -6.27 10.92
CA SER A 522 -42.58 -6.44 11.81
C SER A 522 -42.82 -5.23 12.70
N LYS A 523 -41.76 -4.55 13.09
CA LYS A 523 -41.81 -3.33 13.92
C LYS A 523 -40.62 -2.46 13.64
N SER A 524 -40.88 -1.15 13.60
CA SER A 524 -39.83 -0.10 13.48
C SER A 524 -40.04 0.91 14.60
N PHE A 525 -38.95 1.39 15.18
CA PHE A 525 -38.99 2.47 16.17
C PHE A 525 -37.70 3.28 16.14
N ASN A 526 -37.80 4.54 16.54
CA ASN A 526 -36.66 5.46 16.62
C ASN A 526 -36.11 5.51 18.05
N ILE A 527 -34.81 5.64 18.16
CA ILE A 527 -34.10 5.98 19.39
C ILE A 527 -33.41 7.30 19.14
N SER A 528 -33.78 8.34 19.89
CA SER A 528 -33.15 9.65 19.78
C SER A 528 -32.15 9.81 20.93
N GLY A 529 -30.91 10.19 20.58
CA GLY A 529 -29.91 10.61 21.56
C GLY A 529 -30.31 11.98 22.09
N SER A 530 -30.65 12.07 23.37
CA SER A 530 -30.86 13.36 24.00
C SER A 530 -29.52 14.09 24.11
N THR A 531 -29.45 15.34 23.66
CA THR A 531 -28.32 16.25 23.89
C THR A 531 -28.24 16.76 25.33
N GLY A 532 -29.12 16.30 26.22
CA GLY A 532 -29.16 16.62 27.62
C GLY A 532 -29.18 15.33 28.45
N VAL A 533 -28.02 14.83 28.84
CA VAL A 533 -27.95 13.88 29.95
C VAL A 533 -28.23 14.68 31.20
N GLY A 534 -29.43 14.53 31.76
CA GLY A 534 -29.68 14.91 33.14
C GLY A 534 -28.69 14.14 34.01
N GLY A 535 -27.71 14.82 34.57
CA GLY A 535 -26.86 14.23 35.60
C GLY A 535 -27.71 13.85 36.80
N TRP A 536 -27.30 12.85 37.54
CA TRP A 536 -27.87 12.52 38.87
C TRP A 536 -28.02 13.82 39.69
N GLY A 537 -29.25 14.25 39.90
CA GLY A 537 -29.62 15.40 40.72
C GLY A 537 -30.39 16.53 40.04
N THR A 538 -30.65 16.47 38.72
CA THR A 538 -31.37 17.55 38.01
C THR A 538 -32.73 17.12 37.41
N ASP A 539 -33.04 15.81 37.30
CA ASP A 539 -34.32 15.35 36.81
C ASP A 539 -35.18 14.76 37.95
N GLN A 540 -36.40 15.25 38.03
CA GLN A 540 -37.41 14.71 38.98
C GLN A 540 -37.67 13.23 38.74
N TRP A 541 -37.49 12.42 39.73
CA TRP A 541 -37.98 11.05 39.79
C TRP A 541 -39.48 11.05 39.48
N GLY A 542 -39.88 10.48 38.34
CA GLY A 542 -41.28 10.23 38.05
C GLY A 542 -41.88 10.83 36.78
N THR A 543 -41.18 11.55 35.95
CA THR A 543 -41.69 11.95 34.63
C THR A 543 -41.50 10.83 33.60
N PHE A 544 -42.21 9.72 33.78
CA PHE A 544 -42.54 8.84 32.66
C PHE A 544 -43.51 9.61 31.76
N GLN A 545 -43.07 10.12 30.64
CA GLN A 545 -44.00 10.56 29.60
C GLN A 545 -44.73 9.32 29.05
N THR A 546 -45.86 9.01 29.65
CA THR A 546 -46.83 8.06 29.12
C THR A 546 -47.58 8.73 27.99
N GLY A 547 -47.08 8.61 26.80
CA GLY A 547 -47.90 9.09 25.70
C GLY A 547 -47.23 9.55 24.45
N THR A 548 -46.28 8.82 23.96
CA THR A 548 -45.98 8.69 22.54
C THR A 548 -44.75 7.76 22.40
N THR A 549 -44.98 6.54 22.00
CA THR A 549 -44.08 5.62 21.26
C THR A 549 -42.61 5.41 21.71
N ASN A 550 -42.12 6.01 22.78
CA ASN A 550 -40.71 5.95 23.14
C ASN A 550 -40.47 5.32 24.52
N ASN A 551 -40.39 3.97 24.58
CA ASN A 551 -39.99 3.23 25.77
C ASN A 551 -38.45 3.10 25.87
N ALA A 552 -37.73 4.23 25.90
CA ALA A 552 -36.30 4.24 26.10
C ALA A 552 -35.97 4.67 27.53
N ILE A 553 -35.12 3.92 28.20
CA ILE A 553 -34.59 4.24 29.53
C ILE A 553 -33.10 4.55 29.37
N ALA A 554 -32.69 5.75 29.79
CA ALA A 554 -31.27 6.09 29.93
C ALA A 554 -30.75 5.35 31.18
N ILE A 555 -29.63 4.64 30.99
CA ILE A 555 -28.91 3.94 32.06
C ILE A 555 -27.63 4.69 32.35
N GLU A 556 -27.10 4.56 33.55
CA GLU A 556 -25.82 5.17 33.95
C GLU A 556 -24.71 4.86 32.95
N GLY A 557 -23.89 5.87 32.58
CA GLY A 557 -22.82 5.74 31.59
C GLY A 557 -23.21 6.03 30.15
N GLY A 558 -24.37 6.66 29.89
CA GLY A 558 -24.82 7.01 28.54
C GLY A 558 -25.37 5.83 27.74
N GLU A 559 -25.74 4.76 28.43
CA GLU A 559 -26.42 3.59 27.85
C GLU A 559 -27.92 3.82 27.74
N ILE A 560 -28.50 3.39 26.62
CA ILE A 560 -29.93 3.48 26.37
C ILE A 560 -30.48 2.07 26.14
N LEU A 561 -31.36 1.61 27.03
CA LEU A 561 -32.12 0.38 26.86
C LEU A 561 -33.48 0.71 26.27
N ARG A 562 -33.77 0.15 25.11
CA ARG A 562 -35.10 0.22 24.51
C ARG A 562 -35.74 -1.14 24.49
N TRP A 563 -37.01 -1.22 24.87
CA TRP A 563 -37.78 -2.45 24.83
C TRP A 563 -39.07 -2.29 24.01
N ALA A 564 -39.53 -3.38 23.43
CA ALA A 564 -40.75 -3.43 22.66
C ALA A 564 -41.44 -4.78 22.87
N GLN A 565 -42.76 -4.74 23.07
CA GLN A 565 -43.61 -5.93 23.05
C GLN A 565 -43.95 -6.23 21.58
N LEU A 566 -43.75 -7.47 21.18
CA LEU A 566 -43.96 -7.92 19.79
C LEU A 566 -45.20 -8.84 19.69
N TYR A 567 -45.27 -9.86 20.49
CA TYR A 567 -46.31 -10.92 20.44
C TYR A 567 -46.56 -11.44 19.01
N LYS A 568 -45.46 -11.68 18.27
CA LYS A 568 -45.49 -12.15 16.89
C LYS A 568 -44.88 -13.53 16.78
N THR A 569 -45.39 -14.31 15.83
CA THR A 569 -44.83 -15.62 15.51
C THR A 569 -43.87 -15.54 14.37
N ALA A 570 -42.70 -16.18 14.52
CA ALA A 570 -41.69 -16.26 13.49
C ALA A 570 -40.83 -17.53 13.64
N ARG A 571 -40.19 -17.97 12.57
CA ARG A 571 -39.10 -18.96 12.62
C ARG A 571 -37.79 -18.31 13.04
N VAL A 572 -37.54 -17.15 12.47
CA VAL A 572 -36.27 -16.45 12.57
C VAL A 572 -36.52 -14.96 12.82
N MET A 573 -35.66 -14.37 13.63
CA MET A 573 -35.62 -12.93 13.87
C MET A 573 -34.31 -12.35 13.39
N GLN A 574 -34.35 -11.12 12.88
CA GLN A 574 -33.20 -10.33 12.51
C GLN A 574 -33.43 -8.88 12.94
N VAL A 575 -32.39 -8.22 13.39
CA VAL A 575 -32.43 -6.80 13.76
C VAL A 575 -31.59 -5.99 12.80
N GLU A 576 -32.14 -4.89 12.35
CA GLU A 576 -31.50 -3.93 11.49
C GLU A 576 -31.49 -2.57 12.17
N VAL A 577 -30.32 -1.94 12.22
CA VAL A 577 -30.10 -0.62 12.83
C VAL A 577 -29.63 0.32 11.72
N ILE A 578 -30.36 1.40 11.52
CA ILE A 578 -30.11 2.35 10.42
C ILE A 578 -30.01 3.76 10.98
N THR A 579 -29.09 4.57 10.42
CA THR A 579 -29.08 6.00 10.60
C THR A 579 -29.09 6.69 9.25
N ASN A 580 -29.89 7.75 9.10
CA ASN A 580 -30.02 8.53 7.88
C ASN A 580 -29.81 10.04 8.11
N SER A 581 -29.24 10.42 9.25
CA SER A 581 -28.98 11.82 9.61
C SER A 581 -27.48 12.06 9.76
N GLY A 582 -27.00 13.23 9.33
CA GLY A 582 -25.58 13.59 9.38
C GLY A 582 -25.00 13.71 10.80
N SER A 583 -25.84 13.90 11.80
CA SER A 583 -25.42 13.93 13.22
C SER A 583 -25.54 12.59 13.93
N SER A 584 -26.17 11.58 13.29
CA SER A 584 -26.47 10.31 13.94
C SER A 584 -25.28 9.38 14.03
N ASN A 585 -25.03 8.88 15.22
CA ASN A 585 -24.06 7.81 15.49
C ASN A 585 -24.54 6.96 16.67
N PHE A 586 -23.98 5.77 16.83
CA PHE A 586 -24.34 4.84 17.89
C PHE A 586 -23.23 3.84 18.18
N GLU A 587 -23.23 3.28 19.37
CA GLU A 587 -22.57 2.04 19.73
C GLU A 587 -23.64 0.98 20.03
N PHE A 588 -23.64 -0.12 19.28
CA PHE A 588 -24.61 -1.18 19.44
C PHE A 588 -24.05 -2.26 20.37
N LEU A 589 -24.60 -2.36 21.59
CA LEU A 589 -24.09 -3.25 22.62
C LEU A 589 -24.70 -4.65 22.55
N GLY A 590 -25.98 -4.76 22.20
CA GLY A 590 -26.60 -6.08 22.13
C GLY A 590 -28.12 -6.09 22.04
N ILE A 591 -28.63 -7.29 21.95
CA ILE A 591 -30.05 -7.61 21.89
C ILE A 591 -30.35 -8.64 22.98
N ARG A 592 -31.47 -8.48 23.66
CA ARG A 592 -32.09 -9.50 24.49
C ARG A 592 -33.53 -9.72 24.04
N THR A 593 -33.97 -10.96 23.93
CA THR A 593 -35.32 -11.29 23.52
C THR A 593 -35.86 -12.46 24.32
N ASP A 594 -37.16 -12.43 24.60
CA ASP A 594 -37.90 -13.56 25.14
C ASP A 594 -38.69 -14.22 24.01
N ALA A 595 -38.29 -15.44 23.66
CA ALA A 595 -38.96 -16.26 22.65
C ALA A 595 -39.43 -17.57 23.26
N GLN A 596 -40.62 -18.01 22.88
CA GLN A 596 -41.19 -19.30 23.31
C GLN A 596 -41.47 -20.17 22.10
N LEU A 597 -41.08 -21.44 22.17
CA LEU A 597 -41.39 -22.43 21.15
C LEU A 597 -42.89 -22.69 21.08
N MET A 598 -43.42 -22.79 19.88
CA MET A 598 -44.80 -23.26 19.64
C MET A 598 -44.78 -24.77 19.41
N THR A 599 -45.34 -25.54 20.33
CA THR A 599 -45.54 -26.98 20.14
C THR A 599 -46.93 -27.23 19.56
N SER A 600 -47.17 -28.39 18.96
CA SER A 600 -48.44 -28.79 18.37
C SER A 600 -49.61 -28.83 19.37
N GLY A 601 -49.36 -28.70 20.66
CA GLY A 601 -50.35 -28.70 21.74
C GLY A 601 -50.52 -27.37 22.48
N GLY A 602 -49.91 -26.28 22.02
CA GLY A 602 -49.97 -24.97 22.69
C GLY A 602 -48.60 -24.47 23.18
N LEU A 603 -48.60 -23.34 23.87
CA LEU A 603 -47.39 -22.71 24.42
C LEU A 603 -46.79 -23.56 25.56
N ASN A 604 -45.57 -24.02 25.43
CA ASN A 604 -44.86 -24.65 26.55
C ASN A 604 -44.17 -23.56 27.39
N PRO A 605 -44.53 -23.38 28.66
CA PRO A 605 -44.05 -22.26 29.46
C PRO A 605 -42.61 -22.40 29.98
N SER A 606 -41.92 -23.51 29.69
CA SER A 606 -40.69 -23.86 30.41
C SER A 606 -39.37 -23.54 29.67
N THR A 607 -39.38 -23.03 28.44
CA THR A 607 -38.15 -22.70 27.71
C THR A 607 -37.99 -21.18 27.53
N ARG A 608 -37.32 -20.54 28.48
CA ARG A 608 -36.69 -19.20 28.27
C ARG A 608 -35.30 -19.40 27.64
N VAL A 609 -35.12 -18.89 26.48
CA VAL A 609 -33.78 -18.79 25.81
C VAL A 609 -33.25 -17.38 25.97
#